data_8d752108dcdc87ebe10ee028e48e1cea
#
_entry.id   8d752108dcdc87ebe10ee028e48e1cea
#
_cell.length_a   1.000
_cell.length_b   1.000
_cell.length_c   1.000
_cell.angle_alpha   90.00
_cell.angle_beta   90.00
_cell.angle_gamma   90.00
#
_symmetry.space_group_name_H-M   'P 1'
#
loop_
_entity.id
_entity.type
_entity.pdbx_description
1 polymer ?
#
loop_
_entity_poly.entity_id
_entity_poly.type
_entity_poly.pdbx_seq_one_letter_code
_entity_poly.pdbx_strand_id
1 'polypeptide(L)'
;MVSIIIPYNEDRGFLQDAIESVWAQTYRDFELILAKGDGTLGQNANNGLKQASGEFVKVLAEDDELTPDCLKILVDGIRDHDFVYSDAENFGDLLPGWDVRSFDSTTNLRDMLRGNAIHGGTTLYRTDILRDVGGYDEDLWSGEEYDLHLRLLKAGYKHKHVPGIVYRYRIHEGNKSITRTSEDRIKRHKYIDKIREKYT
;
A
#
# COMPACT_ATOMS: atom_id res chain seq x y z
N MET A 1 -11.31 13.42 7.09
CA MET A 1 -11.87 12.43 6.16
C MET A 1 -10.75 11.66 5.48
N VAL A 2 -10.94 10.35 5.22
CA VAL A 2 -10.01 9.46 4.51
C VAL A 2 -10.60 9.07 3.15
N SER A 3 -9.83 9.24 2.06
CA SER A 3 -10.18 8.66 0.76
C SER A 3 -9.56 7.27 0.65
N ILE A 4 -10.37 6.23 0.58
CA ILE A 4 -9.92 4.86 0.36
C ILE A 4 -9.99 4.58 -1.13
N ILE A 5 -8.86 4.23 -1.73
CA ILE A 5 -8.74 3.94 -3.16
C ILE A 5 -8.51 2.45 -3.34
N ILE A 6 -9.38 1.79 -4.11
CA ILE A 6 -9.17 0.41 -4.57
C ILE A 6 -8.85 0.46 -6.07
N PRO A 7 -7.54 0.40 -6.44
CA PRO A 7 -7.14 0.31 -7.84
C PRO A 7 -7.28 -1.12 -8.34
N TYR A 8 -7.95 -1.33 -9.47
CA TYR A 8 -8.10 -2.65 -10.07
C TYR A 8 -8.31 -2.60 -11.59
N ASN A 9 -8.03 -3.69 -12.26
CA ASN A 9 -8.30 -3.87 -13.69
C ASN A 9 -9.53 -4.74 -13.89
N GLU A 10 -9.46 -5.97 -13.40
CA GLU A 10 -10.50 -6.96 -13.44
C GLU A 10 -10.81 -7.46 -12.04
N ASP A 11 -12.06 -7.76 -11.78
CA ASP A 11 -12.42 -8.44 -10.53
C ASP A 11 -12.05 -9.92 -10.63
N ARG A 12 -11.11 -10.33 -9.80
CA ARG A 12 -10.64 -11.71 -9.68
C ARG A 12 -11.42 -12.51 -8.65
N GLY A 13 -12.57 -11.99 -8.22
CA GLY A 13 -13.44 -12.61 -7.23
C GLY A 13 -13.16 -12.19 -5.78
N PHE A 14 -12.27 -11.19 -5.57
CA PHE A 14 -11.90 -10.70 -4.23
C PHE A 14 -12.38 -9.27 -3.97
N LEU A 15 -12.75 -8.53 -5.01
CA LEU A 15 -13.12 -7.12 -4.90
C LEU A 15 -14.26 -6.89 -3.90
N GLN A 16 -15.22 -7.80 -3.84
CA GLN A 16 -16.35 -7.68 -2.89
C GLN A 16 -15.87 -7.77 -1.44
N ASP A 17 -14.94 -8.69 -1.12
CA ASP A 17 -14.36 -8.83 0.22
C ASP A 17 -13.61 -7.56 0.62
N ALA A 18 -12.82 -6.99 -0.29
CA ALA A 18 -12.14 -5.72 -0.09
C ALA A 18 -13.12 -4.59 0.24
N ILE A 19 -14.20 -4.45 -0.54
CA ILE A 19 -15.25 -3.45 -0.33
C ILE A 19 -15.95 -3.66 1.03
N GLU A 20 -16.29 -4.88 1.38
CA GLU A 20 -16.93 -5.21 2.67
C GLU A 20 -16.02 -4.86 3.84
N SER A 21 -14.71 -5.10 3.74
CA SER A 21 -13.73 -4.71 4.75
C SER A 21 -13.66 -3.19 4.96
N VAL A 22 -13.89 -2.40 3.91
CA VAL A 22 -14.01 -0.94 3.99
C VAL A 22 -15.29 -0.53 4.72
N TRP A 23 -16.43 -1.12 4.37
CA TRP A 23 -17.69 -0.80 5.05
C TRP A 23 -17.74 -1.27 6.51
N ALA A 24 -16.90 -2.24 6.89
CA ALA A 24 -16.75 -2.73 8.25
C ALA A 24 -15.90 -1.82 9.15
N GLN A 25 -15.27 -0.75 8.62
CA GLN A 25 -14.42 0.13 9.41
C GLN A 25 -15.20 0.82 10.55
N THR A 26 -14.56 0.88 11.74
CA THR A 26 -15.13 1.59 12.90
C THR A 26 -15.03 3.11 12.75
N TYR A 27 -14.04 3.61 12.06
CA TYR A 27 -13.91 5.01 11.66
C TYR A 27 -14.84 5.31 10.47
N ARG A 28 -15.74 6.31 10.58
CA ARG A 28 -16.83 6.51 9.61
C ARG A 28 -16.65 7.70 8.65
N ASP A 29 -15.67 8.57 8.89
CA ASP A 29 -15.45 9.75 8.06
C ASP A 29 -14.51 9.40 6.87
N PHE A 30 -15.03 8.61 5.92
CA PHE A 30 -14.31 8.20 4.73
C PHE A 30 -15.20 8.23 3.48
N GLU A 31 -14.53 8.26 2.32
CA GLU A 31 -15.10 7.96 1.01
C GLU A 31 -14.40 6.75 0.40
N LEU A 32 -15.11 5.99 -0.43
CA LEU A 32 -14.56 4.85 -1.18
C LEU A 32 -14.52 5.18 -2.67
N ILE A 33 -13.34 5.04 -3.28
CA ILE A 33 -13.08 5.28 -4.70
C ILE A 33 -12.67 3.96 -5.36
N LEU A 34 -13.52 3.43 -6.22
CA LEU A 34 -13.21 2.26 -7.04
C LEU A 34 -12.52 2.73 -8.33
N ALA A 35 -11.20 2.65 -8.36
CA ALA A 35 -10.37 3.15 -9.46
C ALA A 35 -10.10 2.05 -10.50
N LYS A 36 -11.14 1.71 -11.28
CA LYS A 36 -11.04 0.74 -12.39
C LYS A 36 -10.31 1.35 -13.59
N GLY A 37 -9.40 0.56 -14.18
CA GLY A 37 -8.73 0.95 -15.43
C GLY A 37 -7.93 -0.21 -16.02
N ASP A 38 -7.51 -0.09 -17.26
CA ASP A 38 -6.74 -1.11 -17.98
C ASP A 38 -5.21 -0.91 -17.83
N GLY A 39 -4.81 0.05 -17.02
CA GLY A 39 -3.42 0.42 -16.79
C GLY A 39 -2.69 -0.40 -15.73
N THR A 40 -1.51 0.08 -15.35
CA THR A 40 -0.77 -0.46 -14.20
C THR A 40 -1.52 -0.15 -12.89
N LEU A 41 -1.15 -0.84 -11.79
CA LEU A 41 -1.68 -0.51 -10.47
C LEU A 41 -1.39 0.96 -10.12
N GLY A 42 -0.18 1.46 -10.45
CA GLY A 42 0.19 2.86 -10.25
C GLY A 42 -0.71 3.84 -11.02
N GLN A 43 -1.02 3.55 -12.29
CA GLN A 43 -1.94 4.37 -13.09
C GLN A 43 -3.35 4.41 -12.50
N ASN A 44 -3.88 3.26 -12.11
CA ASN A 44 -5.21 3.18 -11.52
C ASN A 44 -5.26 3.85 -10.13
N ALA A 45 -4.22 3.68 -9.30
CA ALA A 45 -4.11 4.38 -8.02
C ALA A 45 -4.04 5.91 -8.21
N ASN A 46 -3.28 6.40 -9.20
CA ASN A 46 -3.23 7.83 -9.53
C ASN A 46 -4.57 8.36 -10.04
N ASN A 47 -5.32 7.57 -10.81
CA ASN A 47 -6.67 7.95 -11.22
C ASN A 47 -7.62 8.06 -10.04
N GLY A 48 -7.48 7.21 -9.03
CA GLY A 48 -8.18 7.35 -7.75
C GLY A 48 -7.72 8.58 -6.96
N LEU A 49 -6.41 8.84 -6.90
CA LEU A 49 -5.83 10.00 -6.21
C LEU A 49 -6.32 11.34 -6.77
N LYS A 50 -6.57 11.43 -8.08
CA LYS A 50 -7.18 12.61 -8.73
C LYS A 50 -8.59 12.88 -8.23
N GLN A 51 -9.34 11.83 -7.85
CA GLN A 51 -10.71 11.92 -7.35
C GLN A 51 -10.78 12.13 -5.83
N ALA A 52 -9.70 11.79 -5.11
CA ALA A 52 -9.66 11.85 -3.66
C ALA A 52 -9.90 13.28 -3.15
N SER A 53 -10.86 13.44 -2.22
CA SER A 53 -11.19 14.71 -1.56
C SER A 53 -10.80 14.73 -0.08
N GLY A 54 -10.41 13.58 0.48
CA GLY A 54 -10.00 13.44 1.86
C GLY A 54 -8.65 14.08 2.16
N GLU A 55 -8.46 14.45 3.43
CA GLU A 55 -7.16 14.89 3.96
C GLU A 55 -6.12 13.78 3.89
N PHE A 56 -6.57 12.54 4.00
CA PHE A 56 -5.73 11.36 3.99
C PHE A 56 -6.13 10.42 2.86
N VAL A 57 -5.14 9.67 2.35
CA VAL A 57 -5.34 8.60 1.37
C VAL A 57 -4.89 7.27 1.94
N LYS A 58 -5.73 6.27 1.75
CA LYS A 58 -5.47 4.86 2.01
C LYS A 58 -5.66 4.08 0.71
N VAL A 59 -4.62 3.37 0.25
CA VAL A 59 -4.76 2.45 -0.90
C VAL A 59 -4.97 1.03 -0.37
N LEU A 60 -5.94 0.33 -0.94
CA LEU A 60 -6.25 -1.06 -0.66
C LEU A 60 -6.22 -1.84 -1.97
N ALA A 61 -5.41 -2.89 -2.04
CA ALA A 61 -5.44 -3.80 -3.19
C ALA A 61 -6.78 -4.56 -3.25
N GLU A 62 -7.25 -4.85 -4.45
CA GLU A 62 -8.58 -5.47 -4.63
C GLU A 62 -8.66 -6.92 -4.12
N ASP A 63 -7.50 -7.55 -3.84
CA ASP A 63 -7.39 -8.93 -3.34
C ASP A 63 -7.11 -9.01 -1.83
N ASP A 64 -7.02 -7.87 -1.15
CA ASP A 64 -6.68 -7.77 0.27
C ASP A 64 -7.85 -7.20 1.10
N GLU A 65 -7.69 -7.17 2.42
CA GLU A 65 -8.70 -6.65 3.35
C GLU A 65 -8.08 -5.69 4.38
N LEU A 66 -8.90 -4.76 4.88
CA LEU A 66 -8.57 -3.96 6.07
C LEU A 66 -9.12 -4.65 7.33
N THR A 67 -8.37 -4.57 8.44
CA THR A 67 -8.96 -4.93 9.74
C THR A 67 -9.99 -3.88 10.16
N PRO A 68 -10.99 -4.21 11.00
CA PRO A 68 -12.08 -3.28 11.33
C PRO A 68 -11.64 -1.94 11.93
N ASP A 69 -10.52 -1.90 12.64
CA ASP A 69 -9.99 -0.69 13.28
C ASP A 69 -8.84 -0.03 12.49
N CYS A 70 -8.58 -0.46 11.24
CA CYS A 70 -7.48 0.04 10.43
C CYS A 70 -7.46 1.56 10.34
N LEU A 71 -8.53 2.17 9.87
CA LEU A 71 -8.59 3.63 9.70
C LEU A 71 -8.46 4.36 11.05
N LYS A 72 -9.10 3.84 12.10
CA LYS A 72 -9.01 4.43 13.43
C LYS A 72 -7.59 4.45 13.96
N ILE A 73 -6.87 3.31 13.88
CA ILE A 73 -5.48 3.18 14.33
C ILE A 73 -4.57 4.16 13.56
N LEU A 74 -4.70 4.19 12.24
CA LEU A 74 -3.83 5.01 11.40
C LEU A 74 -4.12 6.51 11.53
N VAL A 75 -5.39 6.92 11.60
CA VAL A 75 -5.79 8.34 11.77
C VAL A 75 -5.40 8.84 13.16
N ASP A 76 -5.60 8.05 14.22
CA ASP A 76 -5.15 8.40 15.57
C ASP A 76 -3.62 8.49 15.66
N GLY A 77 -2.90 7.73 14.84
CA GLY A 77 -1.43 7.64 14.82
C GLY A 77 -0.73 8.73 14.02
N ILE A 78 -1.35 9.28 12.95
CA ILE A 78 -0.66 10.16 11.98
C ILE A 78 -0.32 11.54 12.56
N ARG A 79 -1.20 12.15 13.33
CA ARG A 79 -1.02 13.46 14.03
C ARG A 79 -0.15 14.45 13.24
N ASP A 80 1.10 14.67 13.69
CA ASP A 80 2.11 15.60 13.17
C ASP A 80 3.08 14.95 12.16
N HIS A 81 2.75 13.74 11.69
CA HIS A 81 3.51 13.04 10.64
C HIS A 81 2.83 13.20 9.28
N ASP A 82 3.62 13.02 8.23
CA ASP A 82 3.18 13.13 6.85
C ASP A 82 2.59 11.82 6.34
N PHE A 83 3.15 10.69 6.78
CA PHE A 83 2.57 9.37 6.58
C PHE A 83 2.88 8.44 7.75
N VAL A 84 2.06 7.43 7.93
CA VAL A 84 2.24 6.37 8.92
C VAL A 84 2.02 5.01 8.30
N TYR A 85 2.64 3.99 8.86
CA TYR A 85 2.44 2.60 8.48
C TYR A 85 2.35 1.72 9.73
N SER A 86 1.84 0.52 9.55
CA SER A 86 1.54 -0.39 10.66
C SER A 86 1.87 -1.83 10.26
N ASP A 87 1.37 -2.80 11.03
CA ASP A 87 1.61 -4.22 10.81
C ASP A 87 0.54 -4.85 9.91
N ALA A 88 0.89 -5.97 9.29
CA ALA A 88 -0.01 -6.77 8.48
C ALA A 88 -0.06 -8.22 8.96
N GLU A 89 -1.13 -8.91 8.63
CA GLU A 89 -1.20 -10.37 8.72
C GLU A 89 -1.44 -10.97 7.34
N ASN A 90 -0.86 -12.15 7.09
CA ASN A 90 -1.13 -12.90 5.88
C ASN A 90 -2.26 -13.89 6.12
N PHE A 91 -3.13 -14.09 5.12
CA PHE A 91 -4.20 -15.05 5.13
C PHE A 91 -4.45 -15.62 3.72
N GLY A 92 -5.36 -16.56 3.57
CA GLY A 92 -5.79 -17.11 2.29
C GLY A 92 -5.51 -18.59 2.12
N ASP A 93 -5.94 -19.15 0.99
CA ASP A 93 -6.01 -20.59 0.76
C ASP A 93 -4.65 -21.29 0.65
N LEU A 94 -3.60 -20.55 0.33
CA LEU A 94 -2.25 -21.09 0.22
C LEU A 94 -1.44 -20.99 1.53
N LEU A 95 -2.05 -20.54 2.60
CA LEU A 95 -1.43 -20.44 3.93
C LEU A 95 -2.10 -21.39 4.91
N PRO A 96 -1.36 -22.29 5.56
CA PRO A 96 -1.92 -23.18 6.58
C PRO A 96 -2.25 -22.48 7.92
N GLY A 97 -2.17 -21.13 7.97
CA GLY A 97 -2.42 -20.33 9.18
C GLY A 97 -2.17 -18.85 8.94
N TRP A 98 -2.19 -18.09 10.04
CA TRP A 98 -1.90 -16.64 10.02
C TRP A 98 -0.41 -16.38 10.26
N ASP A 99 0.17 -15.51 9.47
CA ASP A 99 1.55 -15.04 9.63
C ASP A 99 1.55 -13.51 9.79
N VAL A 100 1.97 -13.05 10.97
CA VAL A 100 2.01 -11.62 11.31
C VAL A 100 3.32 -11.02 10.81
N ARG A 101 3.23 -9.93 10.06
CA ARG A 101 4.36 -9.12 9.62
C ARG A 101 4.40 -7.83 10.42
N SER A 102 5.40 -7.70 11.29
CA SER A 102 5.70 -6.47 12.01
C SER A 102 6.81 -5.70 11.32
N PHE A 103 6.70 -4.37 11.33
CA PHE A 103 7.64 -3.47 10.67
C PHE A 103 8.33 -2.55 11.69
N ASP A 104 9.62 -2.24 11.45
CA ASP A 104 10.40 -1.42 12.37
C ASP A 104 10.05 0.08 12.24
N SER A 105 10.02 0.75 13.40
CA SER A 105 9.75 2.19 13.51
C SER A 105 10.94 3.09 13.13
N THR A 106 12.11 2.54 12.91
CA THR A 106 13.35 3.30 12.66
C THR A 106 13.75 3.36 11.20
N THR A 107 12.86 2.95 10.31
CA THR A 107 13.12 2.92 8.86
C THR A 107 13.48 4.30 8.33
N ASN A 108 14.58 4.38 7.60
CA ASN A 108 15.03 5.57 6.87
C ASN A 108 15.40 5.21 5.43
N LEU A 109 15.72 6.21 4.60
CA LEU A 109 16.06 5.98 3.20
C LEU A 109 17.18 4.93 3.02
N ARG A 110 18.24 4.97 3.83
CA ARG A 110 19.35 4.03 3.74
C ARG A 110 18.92 2.60 4.05
N ASP A 111 18.07 2.43 5.06
CA ASP A 111 17.56 1.11 5.44
C ASP A 111 16.59 0.57 4.38
N MET A 112 15.73 1.42 3.84
CA MET A 112 14.85 1.07 2.73
C MET A 112 15.61 0.64 1.47
N LEU A 113 16.76 1.24 1.16
CA LEU A 113 17.61 0.82 0.04
C LEU A 113 18.25 -0.56 0.24
N ARG A 114 18.39 -1.02 1.49
CA ARG A 114 18.86 -2.39 1.81
C ARG A 114 17.75 -3.43 1.73
N GLY A 115 16.53 -3.04 2.03
CA GLY A 115 15.34 -3.90 2.01
C GLY A 115 14.07 -3.11 2.25
N ASN A 116 12.98 -3.49 1.57
CA ASN A 116 11.69 -2.85 1.79
C ASN A 116 11.17 -3.18 3.21
N ALA A 117 11.17 -2.18 4.07
CA ALA A 117 10.73 -2.27 5.46
C ALA A 117 9.32 -1.68 5.69
N ILE A 118 8.62 -1.23 4.65
CA ILE A 118 7.26 -0.69 4.73
C ILE A 118 6.37 -1.46 3.76
N HIS A 119 5.31 -2.08 4.26
CA HIS A 119 4.29 -2.67 3.41
C HIS A 119 3.30 -1.59 2.97
N GLY A 120 3.16 -1.35 1.67
CA GLY A 120 2.31 -0.29 1.13
C GLY A 120 0.85 -0.38 1.58
N GLY A 121 0.31 -1.59 1.65
CA GLY A 121 -1.04 -1.84 2.14
C GLY A 121 -1.29 -1.43 3.60
N THR A 122 -0.25 -1.24 4.43
CA THR A 122 -0.41 -0.78 5.82
C THR A 122 -0.34 0.73 5.99
N THR A 123 -0.10 1.49 4.91
CA THR A 123 0.23 2.91 4.98
C THR A 123 -0.99 3.81 4.86
N LEU A 124 -1.00 4.91 5.62
CA LEU A 124 -1.89 6.07 5.46
C LEU A 124 -1.04 7.30 5.17
N TYR A 125 -1.40 8.05 4.16
CA TYR A 125 -0.66 9.24 3.71
C TYR A 125 -1.53 10.50 3.86
N ARG A 126 -0.91 11.65 4.10
CA ARG A 126 -1.55 12.93 3.78
C ARG A 126 -1.69 13.04 2.26
N THR A 127 -2.83 13.54 1.79
CA THR A 127 -3.13 13.60 0.36
C THR A 127 -2.20 14.53 -0.40
N ASP A 128 -1.82 15.64 0.22
CA ASP A 128 -0.94 16.65 -0.35
C ASP A 128 0.46 16.12 -0.66
N ILE A 129 1.06 15.33 0.24
CA ILE A 129 2.40 14.77 0.00
C ILE A 129 2.43 13.79 -1.17
N LEU A 130 1.35 13.00 -1.36
CA LEU A 130 1.25 12.12 -2.52
C LEU A 130 1.22 12.91 -3.83
N ARG A 131 0.49 14.03 -3.83
CA ARG A 131 0.42 14.94 -4.99
C ARG A 131 1.74 15.65 -5.22
N ASP A 132 2.43 16.07 -4.17
CA ASP A 132 3.73 16.76 -4.24
C ASP A 132 4.81 15.89 -4.88
N VAL A 133 4.88 14.59 -4.51
CA VAL A 133 5.83 13.66 -5.12
C VAL A 133 5.37 13.08 -6.46
N GLY A 134 4.21 13.52 -6.98
CA GLY A 134 3.67 13.09 -8.27
C GLY A 134 2.94 11.75 -8.28
N GLY A 135 2.50 11.26 -7.11
CA GLY A 135 1.79 9.98 -7.00
C GLY A 135 2.67 8.75 -7.23
N TYR A 136 2.09 7.70 -7.76
CA TYR A 136 2.78 6.46 -8.11
C TYR A 136 3.51 6.58 -9.45
N ASP A 137 4.66 5.93 -9.61
CA ASP A 137 5.34 5.79 -10.91
C ASP A 137 4.52 4.83 -11.79
N GLU A 138 3.93 5.37 -12.86
CA GLU A 138 2.98 4.67 -13.74
C GLU A 138 3.65 3.65 -14.66
N ASP A 139 4.97 3.74 -14.86
CA ASP A 139 5.74 2.85 -15.71
C ASP A 139 6.21 1.58 -14.98
N LEU A 140 6.02 1.51 -13.68
CA LEU A 140 6.43 0.35 -12.89
C LEU A 140 5.40 -0.77 -12.98
N TRP A 141 5.87 -1.94 -13.39
CA TRP A 141 5.08 -3.17 -13.33
C TRP A 141 5.02 -3.76 -11.91
N SER A 142 6.05 -3.51 -11.08
CA SER A 142 6.16 -3.98 -9.68
C SER A 142 7.09 -3.07 -8.90
N GLY A 143 6.84 -2.92 -7.61
CA GLY A 143 7.63 -2.09 -6.71
C GLY A 143 7.18 -0.63 -6.68
N GLU A 144 6.00 -0.32 -7.19
CA GLU A 144 5.40 1.01 -7.25
C GLU A 144 5.28 1.66 -5.86
N GLU A 145 4.92 0.89 -4.84
CA GLU A 145 4.83 1.36 -3.45
C GLU A 145 6.22 1.58 -2.85
N TYR A 146 7.18 0.70 -3.19
CA TYR A 146 8.56 0.82 -2.76
C TYR A 146 9.21 2.09 -3.32
N ASP A 147 9.02 2.39 -4.62
CA ASP A 147 9.47 3.63 -5.25
C ASP A 147 8.84 4.86 -4.59
N LEU A 148 7.53 4.82 -4.34
CA LEU A 148 6.81 5.91 -3.66
C LEU A 148 7.41 6.19 -2.27
N HIS A 149 7.64 5.17 -1.46
CA HIS A 149 8.24 5.34 -0.14
C HIS A 149 9.66 5.92 -0.21
N LEU A 150 10.47 5.48 -1.18
CA LEU A 150 11.82 6.05 -1.38
C LEU A 150 11.75 7.54 -1.76
N ARG A 151 10.80 7.93 -2.61
CA ARG A 151 10.59 9.37 -2.97
C ARG A 151 10.17 10.19 -1.76
N LEU A 152 9.22 9.70 -0.96
CA LEU A 152 8.77 10.38 0.25
C LEU A 152 9.91 10.54 1.27
N LEU A 153 10.71 9.49 1.50
CA LEU A 153 11.86 9.54 2.41
C LEU A 153 12.96 10.46 1.90
N LYS A 154 13.22 10.47 0.58
CA LYS A 154 14.20 11.37 -0.03
C LYS A 154 13.78 12.84 0.06
N ALA A 155 12.48 13.11 -0.04
CA ALA A 155 11.91 14.45 0.14
C ALA A 155 11.91 14.91 1.61
N GLY A 156 12.22 14.02 2.57
CA GLY A 156 12.33 14.37 3.99
C GLY A 156 11.00 14.37 4.74
N TYR A 157 9.95 13.76 4.19
CA TYR A 157 8.66 13.65 4.86
C TYR A 157 8.75 12.80 6.13
N LYS A 158 8.07 13.27 7.18
CA LYS A 158 8.05 12.63 8.50
C LYS A 158 7.14 11.42 8.50
N HIS A 159 7.63 10.32 8.99
CA HIS A 159 6.86 9.08 9.07
C HIS A 159 6.99 8.44 10.44
N LYS A 160 6.09 7.51 10.71
CA LYS A 160 6.07 6.75 11.97
C LYS A 160 5.44 5.38 11.77
N HIS A 161 6.01 4.38 12.42
CA HIS A 161 5.33 3.11 12.65
C HIS A 161 4.30 3.27 13.78
N VAL A 162 3.07 2.82 13.53
CA VAL A 162 1.98 2.76 14.50
C VAL A 162 1.70 1.28 14.78
N PRO A 163 1.95 0.78 16.00
CA PRO A 163 1.74 -0.64 16.29
C PRO A 163 0.27 -1.06 16.12
N GLY A 164 0.06 -2.21 15.50
CA GLY A 164 -1.26 -2.81 15.33
C GLY A 164 -1.42 -3.46 13.96
N ILE A 165 -2.19 -4.52 13.87
CA ILE A 165 -2.51 -5.16 12.60
C ILE A 165 -3.64 -4.39 11.93
N VAL A 166 -3.35 -3.75 10.82
CA VAL A 166 -4.31 -2.91 10.07
C VAL A 166 -4.66 -3.48 8.71
N TYR A 167 -3.91 -4.46 8.24
CA TYR A 167 -4.00 -4.98 6.88
C TYR A 167 -3.93 -6.49 6.87
N ARG A 168 -4.77 -7.10 6.04
CA ARG A 168 -4.80 -8.54 5.76
C ARG A 168 -4.36 -8.76 4.33
N TYR A 169 -3.17 -9.34 4.17
CA TYR A 169 -2.59 -9.66 2.87
C TYR A 169 -2.99 -11.05 2.44
N ARG A 170 -3.77 -11.16 1.36
CA ARG A 170 -4.27 -12.44 0.86
C ARG A 170 -3.20 -13.18 0.06
N ILE A 171 -2.98 -14.45 0.42
CA ILE A 171 -2.04 -15.34 -0.25
C ILE A 171 -2.81 -16.27 -1.18
N HIS A 172 -2.73 -16.01 -2.46
CA HIS A 172 -3.40 -16.79 -3.49
C HIS A 172 -2.53 -16.94 -4.75
N GLU A 173 -3.00 -17.76 -5.70
CA GLU A 173 -2.21 -18.11 -6.90
C GLU A 173 -1.86 -16.92 -7.81
N GLY A 174 -2.62 -15.86 -7.78
CA GLY A 174 -2.44 -14.68 -8.64
C GLY A 174 -1.53 -13.59 -8.06
N ASN A 175 -1.00 -13.74 -6.84
CA ASN A 175 -0.15 -12.70 -6.25
C ASN A 175 1.14 -12.49 -7.04
N LYS A 176 1.42 -11.25 -7.45
CA LYS A 176 2.70 -10.87 -8.08
C LYS A 176 3.90 -11.05 -7.16
N SER A 177 3.72 -10.91 -5.85
CA SER A 177 4.79 -11.05 -4.85
C SER A 177 5.16 -12.52 -4.59
N ILE A 178 4.23 -13.46 -4.81
CA ILE A 178 4.46 -14.90 -4.75
C ILE A 178 4.84 -15.38 -6.14
N THR A 179 6.02 -15.02 -6.56
CA THR A 179 6.53 -15.37 -7.88
C THR A 179 6.76 -16.88 -7.98
N ARG A 180 5.99 -17.56 -8.83
CA ARG A 180 6.04 -19.00 -9.04
C ARG A 180 7.17 -19.43 -9.95
N THR A 181 7.52 -18.58 -10.91
CA THR A 181 8.57 -18.88 -11.87
C THR A 181 9.87 -18.17 -11.53
N SER A 182 10.99 -18.77 -11.93
CA SER A 182 12.30 -18.10 -11.85
C SER A 182 12.33 -16.82 -12.70
N GLU A 183 11.59 -16.77 -13.80
CA GLU A 183 11.51 -15.62 -14.69
C GLU A 183 10.82 -14.42 -14.04
N ASP A 184 9.67 -14.63 -13.41
CA ASP A 184 8.95 -13.56 -12.70
C ASP A 184 9.77 -13.01 -11.54
N ARG A 185 10.48 -13.89 -10.81
CA ARG A 185 11.39 -13.48 -9.75
C ARG A 185 12.51 -12.60 -10.29
N ILE A 186 13.15 -13.02 -11.38
CA ILE A 186 14.22 -12.26 -12.04
C ILE A 186 13.67 -10.92 -12.54
N LYS A 187 12.49 -10.92 -13.18
CA LYS A 187 11.83 -9.71 -13.66
C LYS A 187 11.59 -8.73 -12.51
N ARG A 188 11.02 -9.19 -11.41
CA ARG A 188 10.76 -8.37 -10.23
C ARG A 188 12.03 -7.79 -9.62
N HIS A 189 13.09 -8.60 -9.46
CA HIS A 189 14.38 -8.11 -8.95
C HIS A 189 14.95 -7.00 -9.85
N LYS A 190 14.90 -7.15 -11.16
CA LYS A 190 15.35 -6.09 -12.10
C LYS A 190 14.59 -4.77 -11.91
N TYR A 191 13.29 -4.80 -11.62
CA TYR A 191 12.54 -3.58 -11.31
C TYR A 191 12.99 -2.96 -9.99
N ILE A 192 13.16 -3.76 -8.95
CA ILE A 192 13.64 -3.28 -7.64
C ILE A 192 15.06 -2.69 -7.75
N ASP A 193 15.97 -3.35 -8.48
CA ASP A 193 17.33 -2.84 -8.69
C ASP A 193 17.30 -1.52 -9.48
N LYS A 194 16.52 -1.43 -10.55
CA LYS A 194 16.32 -0.20 -11.32
C LYS A 194 15.75 0.94 -10.45
N ILE A 195 14.83 0.63 -9.54
CA ILE A 195 14.32 1.61 -8.58
C ILE A 195 15.47 2.09 -7.67
N ARG A 196 16.25 1.19 -7.09
CA ARG A 196 17.37 1.53 -6.20
C ARG A 196 18.44 2.41 -6.88
N GLU A 197 18.74 2.14 -8.15
CA GLU A 197 19.69 2.93 -8.93
C GLU A 197 19.31 4.42 -9.04
N LYS A 198 18.01 4.77 -8.95
CA LYS A 198 17.56 6.16 -8.92
C LYS A 198 18.00 6.92 -7.65
N TYR A 199 18.42 6.21 -6.59
CA TYR A 199 18.67 6.77 -5.27
C TYR A 199 20.09 6.52 -4.73
N THR A 200 20.94 5.84 -5.49
CA THR A 200 22.37 5.60 -5.20
C THR A 200 23.23 6.56 -6.03
#